data_bfc382fa637340381430b69fd70d184a
#
_entry.id   bfc382fa637340381430b69fd70d184a
#
_cell.length_a   1.000
_cell.length_b   1.000
_cell.length_c   1.000
_cell.angle_alpha   90.00
_cell.angle_beta   90.00
_cell.angle_gamma   90.00
#
_symmetry.space_group_name_H-M   'P 1'
#
loop_
_entity.id
_entity.type
_entity.pdbx_description
1 polymer ?
#
loop_
_entity_poly.entity_id
_entity_poly.type
_entity_poly.pdbx_seq_one_letter_code
_entity_poly.pdbx_strand_id
1 'polypeptide(L)'
;SRGLGDVYKRQVNELLGALLELGAKNVVLKGIDHGDGKIVNYVASASTGVAGKIELAHEKLPYMIHGTGDAFASALCGAVMAGRGLAESAEIAGEFVRHAMVSTRNQPHFEDRGVSFELNLGELTDLVK
;
A
#
# COMPACT_ATOMS: atom_id res chain seq x y z
N SER A 1 15.01 -10.06 -14.34
CA SER A 1 14.93 -10.19 -15.79
C SER A 1 13.59 -9.70 -16.31
N ARG A 2 13.54 -9.43 -17.60
CA ARG A 2 12.33 -8.91 -18.24
C ARG A 2 11.17 -9.91 -18.21
N GLY A 3 11.45 -11.20 -18.40
CA GLY A 3 10.42 -12.24 -18.34
C GLY A 3 9.80 -12.38 -16.97
N LEU A 4 10.59 -12.22 -15.92
CA LEU A 4 10.09 -12.30 -14.55
C LEU A 4 9.12 -11.14 -14.22
N GLY A 5 9.46 -9.93 -14.66
CA GLY A 5 8.58 -8.77 -14.50
C GLY A 5 7.24 -8.96 -15.20
N ASP A 6 7.25 -9.53 -16.41
CA ASP A 6 6.01 -9.80 -17.15
C ASP A 6 5.16 -10.86 -16.47
N VAL A 7 5.78 -11.88 -15.85
CA VAL A 7 5.07 -12.91 -15.08
C VAL A 7 4.37 -12.28 -13.88
N TYR A 8 5.04 -11.42 -13.13
CA TYR A 8 4.44 -10.76 -11.98
C TYR A 8 3.27 -9.86 -12.37
N LYS A 9 3.41 -9.09 -13.45
CA LYS A 9 2.32 -8.23 -13.93
C LYS A 9 1.09 -9.04 -14.33
N ARG A 10 1.28 -10.17 -15.00
CA ARG A 10 0.18 -11.06 -15.37
C ARG A 10 -0.51 -11.63 -14.13
N GLN A 11 0.26 -12.06 -13.13
CA GLN A 11 -0.30 -12.59 -11.89
C GLN A 11 -1.11 -11.54 -11.14
N VAL A 12 -0.63 -10.29 -11.11
CA VAL A 12 -1.36 -9.17 -10.49
C VAL A 12 -2.69 -8.95 -11.22
N ASN A 13 -2.68 -8.92 -12.54
CA ASN A 13 -3.90 -8.73 -13.32
C ASN A 13 -4.90 -9.86 -13.10
N GLU A 14 -4.44 -11.10 -13.06
CA GLU A 14 -5.29 -12.26 -12.79
C GLU A 14 -5.93 -12.18 -11.40
N LEU A 15 -5.14 -11.80 -10.40
CA LEU A 15 -5.65 -11.68 -9.04
C LEU A 15 -6.65 -10.53 -8.90
N LEU A 16 -6.35 -9.37 -9.47
CA LEU A 16 -7.28 -8.25 -9.46
C LEU A 16 -8.60 -8.62 -10.15
N GLY A 17 -8.52 -9.27 -11.31
CA GLY A 17 -9.71 -9.71 -12.05
C GLY A 17 -10.53 -10.71 -11.25
N ALA A 18 -9.88 -11.67 -10.60
CA ALA A 18 -10.58 -12.66 -9.79
C ALA A 18 -11.31 -12.03 -8.60
N LEU A 19 -10.67 -11.07 -7.94
CA LEU A 19 -11.27 -10.38 -6.79
C LEU A 19 -12.47 -9.52 -7.23
N LEU A 20 -12.37 -8.86 -8.37
CA LEU A 20 -13.49 -8.09 -8.91
C LEU A 20 -14.64 -9.00 -9.31
N GLU A 21 -14.36 -10.17 -9.89
CA GLU A 21 -15.39 -11.17 -10.24
C GLU A 21 -16.13 -11.71 -9.01
N LEU A 22 -15.43 -11.80 -7.86
CA LEU A 22 -16.06 -12.22 -6.61
C LEU A 22 -17.04 -11.18 -6.06
N GLY A 23 -17.13 -10.01 -6.67
CA GLY A 23 -18.06 -8.96 -6.29
C GLY A 23 -17.46 -7.80 -5.53
N ALA A 24 -16.13 -7.75 -5.38
CA ALA A 24 -15.49 -6.61 -4.76
C ALA A 24 -15.67 -5.37 -5.64
N LYS A 25 -16.10 -4.26 -5.05
CA LYS A 25 -16.24 -3.00 -5.79
C LYS A 25 -14.91 -2.28 -5.94
N ASN A 26 -14.02 -2.45 -4.98
CA ASN A 26 -12.71 -1.83 -4.94
C ASN A 26 -11.71 -2.84 -4.40
N VAL A 27 -10.51 -2.87 -4.98
CA VAL A 27 -9.44 -3.79 -4.59
C VAL A 27 -8.15 -2.99 -4.46
N VAL A 28 -7.45 -3.23 -3.38
CA VAL A 28 -6.09 -2.70 -3.18
C VAL A 28 -5.18 -3.90 -2.92
N LEU A 29 -4.21 -4.11 -3.81
CA LEU A 29 -3.14 -5.08 -3.60
C LEU A 29 -1.89 -4.31 -3.19
N LYS A 30 -1.42 -4.55 -1.99
CA LYS A 30 -0.29 -3.80 -1.45
C LYS A 30 0.97 -4.65 -1.40
N GLY A 31 2.10 -3.98 -1.51
CA GLY A 31 3.38 -4.59 -1.20
C GLY A 31 3.88 -5.58 -2.25
N ILE A 32 3.56 -5.37 -3.51
CA ILE A 32 4.03 -6.26 -4.58
C ILE A 32 5.45 -5.87 -4.98
N ASP A 33 6.38 -6.80 -4.78
CA ASP A 33 7.80 -6.63 -5.10
C ASP A 33 8.08 -7.31 -6.45
N HIS A 34 8.46 -6.51 -7.45
CA HIS A 34 8.79 -7.02 -8.78
C HIS A 34 10.29 -7.32 -8.96
N GLY A 35 11.09 -7.16 -7.91
CA GLY A 35 12.52 -7.45 -7.97
C GLY A 35 13.37 -6.30 -8.51
N ASP A 36 12.81 -5.13 -8.66
CA ASP A 36 13.49 -3.94 -9.20
C ASP A 36 13.85 -2.90 -8.11
N GLY A 37 13.77 -3.29 -6.84
CA GLY A 37 14.04 -2.39 -5.73
C GLY A 37 12.87 -1.50 -5.35
N LYS A 38 11.72 -1.74 -5.95
CA LYS A 38 10.49 -0.99 -5.66
C LYS A 38 9.37 -1.89 -5.20
N ILE A 39 8.50 -1.32 -4.39
CA ILE A 39 7.26 -1.95 -3.95
C ILE A 39 6.12 -1.22 -4.63
N VAL A 40 5.19 -1.95 -5.20
CA VAL A 40 4.05 -1.37 -5.91
C VAL A 40 2.74 -1.75 -5.22
N ASN A 41 1.90 -0.76 -5.00
CA ASN A 41 0.52 -0.97 -4.58
C ASN A 41 -0.37 -0.78 -5.80
N TYR A 42 -1.32 -1.69 -6.00
CA TYR A 42 -2.26 -1.64 -7.12
C TYR A 42 -3.66 -1.34 -6.61
N VAL A 43 -4.34 -0.43 -7.29
CA VAL A 43 -5.72 -0.06 -6.95
C VAL A 43 -6.58 -0.29 -8.18
N ALA A 44 -7.67 -1.03 -8.03
CA ALA A 44 -8.63 -1.26 -9.10
C ALA A 44 -10.05 -1.17 -8.56
N SER A 45 -10.98 -0.81 -9.44
CA SER A 45 -12.40 -0.78 -9.08
C SER A 45 -13.22 -1.53 -10.12
N ALA A 46 -14.42 -1.95 -9.72
CA ALA A 46 -15.34 -2.62 -10.64
C ALA A 46 -15.75 -1.70 -11.79
N SER A 47 -15.79 -0.39 -11.56
CA SER A 47 -16.17 0.58 -12.59
C SER A 47 -15.09 0.79 -13.64
N THR A 48 -13.81 0.66 -13.29
CA THR A 48 -12.70 0.86 -14.24
C THR A 48 -12.13 -0.46 -14.77
N GLY A 49 -12.33 -1.56 -14.05
CA GLY A 49 -11.76 -2.87 -14.39
C GLY A 49 -10.26 -2.93 -14.18
N VAL A 50 -9.68 -4.08 -14.53
CA VAL A 50 -8.23 -4.31 -14.40
C VAL A 50 -7.44 -3.36 -15.31
N ALA A 51 -7.95 -3.08 -16.50
CA ALA A 51 -7.28 -2.19 -17.46
C ALA A 51 -7.12 -0.77 -16.92
N GLY A 52 -8.02 -0.33 -16.06
CA GLY A 52 -7.97 0.98 -15.44
C GLY A 52 -7.28 1.03 -14.09
N LYS A 53 -6.54 -0.03 -13.73
CA LYS A 53 -5.84 -0.07 -12.46
C LYS A 53 -4.80 1.05 -12.34
N ILE A 54 -4.56 1.48 -11.11
CA ILE A 54 -3.57 2.50 -10.79
C ILE A 54 -2.41 1.84 -10.06
N GLU A 55 -1.20 2.18 -10.43
CA GLU A 55 0.03 1.67 -9.81
C GLU A 55 0.67 2.78 -8.99
N LEU A 56 0.91 2.49 -7.72
CA LEU A 56 1.54 3.42 -6.78
C LEU A 56 2.86 2.80 -6.33
N ALA A 57 3.96 3.24 -6.93
CA ALA A 57 5.28 2.69 -6.66
C ALA A 57 6.05 3.53 -5.65
N HIS A 58 6.80 2.86 -4.79
CA HIS A 58 7.73 3.52 -3.87
C HIS A 58 8.94 2.63 -3.64
N GLU A 59 10.01 3.20 -3.11
CA GLU A 59 11.24 2.45 -2.87
C GLU A 59 11.06 1.41 -1.78
N LYS A 60 11.63 0.22 -2.01
CA LYS A 60 11.68 -0.84 -1.01
C LYS A 60 12.68 -0.46 0.08
N LEU A 61 12.24 -0.47 1.33
CA LEU A 61 13.13 -0.25 2.46
C LEU A 61 13.90 -1.54 2.76
N PRO A 62 15.19 -1.44 3.15
CA PRO A 62 16.04 -2.62 3.37
C PRO A 62 15.82 -3.28 4.73
N TYR A 63 14.64 -3.17 5.31
CA TYR A 63 14.30 -3.77 6.59
C TYR A 63 12.82 -4.06 6.66
N MET A 64 12.45 -4.98 7.54
CA MET A 64 11.07 -5.39 7.75
C MET A 64 10.61 -4.98 9.16
N ILE A 65 9.38 -4.48 9.26
CA ILE A 65 8.77 -4.09 10.53
C ILE A 65 7.38 -4.69 10.60
N HIS A 66 7.04 -5.29 11.73
CA HIS A 66 5.72 -5.87 11.95
C HIS A 66 4.66 -4.80 12.14
N GLY A 67 3.43 -5.09 11.74
CA GLY A 67 2.30 -4.20 11.95
C GLY A 67 2.06 -3.20 10.83
N THR A 68 2.90 -3.18 9.79
CA THR A 68 2.74 -2.23 8.68
C THR A 68 1.45 -2.46 7.89
N GLY A 69 1.03 -3.73 7.74
CA GLY A 69 -0.21 -4.07 7.05
C GLY A 69 -1.43 -3.51 7.76
N ASP A 70 -1.48 -3.66 9.08
CA ASP A 70 -2.58 -3.14 9.90
C ASP A 70 -2.59 -1.62 9.89
N ALA A 71 -1.43 -0.98 9.98
CA ALA A 71 -1.32 0.47 9.92
C ALA A 71 -1.77 0.99 8.55
N PHE A 72 -1.39 0.30 7.47
CA PHE A 72 -1.84 0.66 6.12
C PHE A 72 -3.35 0.57 5.99
N ALA A 73 -3.94 -0.56 6.40
CA ALA A 73 -5.38 -0.77 6.28
C ALA A 73 -6.17 0.28 7.09
N SER A 74 -5.71 0.57 8.31
CA SER A 74 -6.35 1.56 9.16
C SER A 74 -6.28 2.97 8.57
N ALA A 75 -5.11 3.36 8.05
CA ALA A 75 -4.92 4.66 7.41
C ALA A 75 -5.75 4.78 6.14
N LEU A 76 -5.83 3.71 5.35
CA LEU A 76 -6.65 3.66 4.14
C LEU A 76 -8.13 3.89 4.47
N CYS A 77 -8.65 3.15 5.47
CA CYS A 77 -10.04 3.32 5.90
C CYS A 77 -10.30 4.73 6.40
N GLY A 78 -9.39 5.27 7.20
CA GLY A 78 -9.50 6.63 7.71
C GLY A 78 -9.58 7.67 6.60
N ALA A 79 -8.74 7.56 5.58
CA ALA A 79 -8.72 8.48 4.46
C ALA A 79 -10.00 8.39 3.64
N VAL A 80 -10.49 7.17 3.39
CA VAL A 80 -11.76 6.96 2.67
C VAL A 80 -12.92 7.57 3.46
N MET A 81 -12.96 7.35 4.77
CA MET A 81 -14.01 7.91 5.62
C MET A 81 -13.95 9.43 5.71
N ALA A 82 -12.77 10.01 5.51
CA ALA A 82 -12.60 11.47 5.44
C ALA A 82 -13.00 12.06 4.10
N GLY A 83 -13.49 11.23 3.17
CA GLY A 83 -14.02 11.68 1.89
C GLY A 83 -13.03 11.64 0.73
N ARG A 84 -11.86 11.05 0.94
CA ARG A 84 -10.86 10.92 -0.13
C ARG A 84 -11.19 9.77 -1.08
N GLY A 85 -10.85 9.92 -2.34
CA GLY A 85 -10.99 8.85 -3.31
C GLY A 85 -10.09 7.66 -2.98
N LEU A 86 -10.42 6.48 -3.54
CA LEU A 86 -9.70 5.26 -3.19
C LEU A 86 -8.20 5.33 -3.54
N ALA A 87 -7.87 5.78 -4.74
CA ALA A 87 -6.47 5.87 -5.16
C ALA A 87 -5.69 6.87 -4.30
N GLU A 88 -6.26 8.03 -4.02
CA GLU A 88 -5.66 9.02 -3.14
C GLU A 88 -5.51 8.48 -1.72
N SER A 89 -6.52 7.77 -1.22
CA SER A 89 -6.48 7.16 0.11
C SER A 89 -5.37 6.12 0.21
N ALA A 90 -5.18 5.31 -0.82
CA ALA A 90 -4.11 4.32 -0.86
C ALA A 90 -2.72 4.98 -0.88
N GLU A 91 -2.58 6.08 -1.61
CA GLU A 91 -1.35 6.85 -1.64
C GLU A 91 -1.04 7.45 -0.27
N ILE A 92 -2.04 8.05 0.37
CA ILE A 92 -1.91 8.61 1.72
C ILE A 92 -1.49 7.53 2.72
N ALA A 93 -2.16 6.37 2.67
CA ALA A 93 -1.85 5.25 3.56
C ALA A 93 -0.43 4.73 3.34
N GLY A 94 -0.01 4.60 2.09
CA GLY A 94 1.34 4.15 1.74
C GLY A 94 2.42 5.12 2.23
N GLU A 95 2.20 6.41 2.04
CA GLU A 95 3.12 7.44 2.49
C GLU A 95 3.22 7.48 4.02
N PHE A 96 2.08 7.39 4.70
CA PHE A 96 2.05 7.36 6.16
C PHE A 96 2.85 6.17 6.71
N VAL A 97 2.61 4.97 6.17
CA VAL A 97 3.31 3.75 6.62
C VAL A 97 4.81 3.85 6.32
N ARG A 98 5.17 4.35 5.15
CA ARG A 98 6.57 4.52 4.78
C ARG A 98 7.29 5.46 5.77
N HIS A 99 6.68 6.60 6.09
CA HIS A 99 7.25 7.54 7.05
C HIS A 99 7.31 6.95 8.46
N ALA A 100 6.28 6.20 8.85
CA ALA A 100 6.28 5.52 10.15
C ALA A 100 7.40 4.46 10.23
N MET A 101 7.64 3.73 9.14
CA MET A 101 8.74 2.77 9.09
C MET A 101 10.11 3.46 9.24
N VAL A 102 10.31 4.57 8.55
CA VAL A 102 11.56 5.33 8.66
C VAL A 102 11.75 5.84 10.09
N SER A 103 10.71 6.37 10.73
CA SER A 103 10.78 6.83 12.13
C SER A 103 11.06 5.66 13.08
N THR A 104 10.42 4.52 12.87
CA THR A 104 10.58 3.34 13.71
C THR A 104 12.01 2.79 13.63
N ARG A 105 12.63 2.85 12.46
CA ARG A 105 13.99 2.36 12.22
C ARG A 105 15.01 2.97 13.19
N ASN A 106 14.75 4.19 13.66
CA ASN A 106 15.63 4.90 14.57
C ASN A 106 15.41 4.53 16.05
N GLN A 107 14.45 3.64 16.34
CA GLN A 107 14.15 3.22 17.70
C GLN A 107 14.85 1.91 18.04
N PRO A 108 15.27 1.70 19.31
CA PRO A 108 15.86 0.44 19.71
C PRO A 108 14.85 -0.70 19.63
N HIS A 109 15.32 -1.87 19.18
CA HIS A 109 14.50 -3.08 19.08
C HIS A 109 13.30 -2.94 18.12
N PHE A 110 13.43 -2.12 17.07
CA PHE A 110 12.33 -1.88 16.13
C PHE A 110 11.84 -3.19 15.47
N GLU A 111 12.74 -4.15 15.26
CA GLU A 111 12.42 -5.43 14.63
C GLU A 111 11.46 -6.28 15.48
N ASP A 112 11.55 -6.16 16.80
CA ASP A 112 10.73 -6.91 17.74
C ASP A 112 9.43 -6.19 18.13
N ARG A 113 9.47 -4.87 18.16
CA ARG A 113 8.37 -4.05 18.71
C ARG A 113 7.31 -3.69 17.69
N GLY A 114 7.60 -3.81 16.40
CA GLY A 114 6.68 -3.42 15.36
C GLY A 114 6.73 -1.93 15.03
N VAL A 115 5.87 -1.51 14.11
CA VAL A 115 5.87 -0.13 13.62
C VAL A 115 5.34 0.83 14.70
N SER A 116 6.07 1.92 14.92
CA SER A 116 5.67 3.00 15.81
C SER A 116 5.02 4.11 15.00
N PHE A 117 3.71 3.99 14.79
CA PHE A 117 2.98 4.93 13.95
C PHE A 117 2.58 6.21 14.70
N GLU A 118 2.65 6.19 16.02
CA GLU A 118 2.21 7.30 16.88
C GLU A 118 2.96 8.60 16.58
N LEU A 119 4.23 8.49 16.23
CA LEU A 119 5.06 9.64 15.90
C LEU A 119 4.59 10.37 14.64
N ASN A 120 3.83 9.70 13.79
CA ASN A 120 3.40 10.21 12.49
C ASN A 120 1.89 10.45 12.40
N LEU A 121 1.14 10.31 13.50
CA LEU A 121 -0.31 10.50 13.48
C LEU A 121 -0.72 11.92 13.08
N GLY A 122 0.04 12.93 13.50
CA GLY A 122 -0.21 14.31 13.09
C GLY A 122 -0.09 14.49 11.59
N GLU A 123 0.91 13.85 10.97
CA GLU A 123 1.08 13.86 9.53
C GLU A 123 -0.13 13.27 8.82
N LEU A 124 -0.63 12.13 9.29
CA LEU A 124 -1.81 11.51 8.70
C LEU A 124 -3.01 12.45 8.74
N THR A 125 -3.21 13.12 9.87
CA THR A 125 -4.28 14.12 10.00
C THR A 125 -4.14 15.21 8.94
N ASP A 126 -2.94 15.70 8.69
CA ASP A 126 -2.70 16.74 7.68
C ASP A 126 -2.91 16.22 6.26
N LEU A 127 -2.51 14.99 5.98
CA LEU A 127 -2.66 14.39 4.64
C LEU A 127 -4.11 14.19 4.22
N VAL A 128 -5.03 13.96 5.18
CA VAL A 128 -6.44 13.72 4.86
C VAL A 128 -7.30 14.98 4.87
N LYS A 129 -6.76 16.12 5.29
CA LYS A 129 -7.50 17.39 5.31
C LYS A 129 -7.85 17.91 3.93
#